data_e4b281e4fbd5309a9eb079099bdc9145
#
_entry.id   e4b281e4fbd5309a9eb079099bdc9145
#
_cell.length_a   1.000
_cell.length_b   1.000
_cell.length_c   1.000
_cell.angle_alpha   90.00
_cell.angle_beta   90.00
_cell.angle_gamma   90.00
#
_symmetry.space_group_name_H-M   'P 1'
#
loop_
_entity.id
_entity.type
_entity.pdbx_description
1 polymer ?
#
loop_
_entity_poly.entity_id
_entity_poly.type
_entity_poly.pdbx_seq_one_letter_code
_entity_poly.pdbx_strand_id
1 'polypeptide(L)' 'MSEELVTEEIEKTELQDPETLTEYYSRLRIMVESMESDVLKSEKGNKAAGTRLRKNLRLLKKTSADFVRFSLGK' A
#
# COMPACT_ATOMS: atom_id res chain seq x y z
N MET A 1 17.37 14.41 -1.50
CA MET A 1 16.96 14.93 -0.19
C MET A 1 15.52 14.63 0.10
N SER A 2 14.61 15.03 -0.78
CA SER A 2 13.20 14.68 -0.59
C SER A 2 12.99 13.18 -0.60
N GLU A 3 13.79 12.46 -1.37
CA GLU A 3 13.66 11.00 -1.47
C GLU A 3 13.93 10.31 -0.14
N GLU A 4 14.91 10.78 0.61
CA GLU A 4 15.22 10.19 1.90
C GLU A 4 14.09 10.39 2.90
N LEU A 5 13.49 11.58 2.91
CA LEU A 5 12.37 11.88 3.80
C LEU A 5 11.14 11.04 3.45
N VAL A 6 10.86 10.90 2.16
CA VAL A 6 9.73 10.09 1.70
C VAL A 6 9.94 8.63 2.10
N THR A 7 11.17 8.12 1.94
CA THR A 7 11.49 6.75 2.29
C THR A 7 11.28 6.52 3.79
N GLU A 8 11.72 7.45 4.63
CA GLU A 8 11.54 7.34 6.07
C GLU A 8 10.07 7.30 6.46
N GLU A 9 9.24 8.12 5.83
CA GLU A 9 7.81 8.15 6.12
C GLU A 9 7.15 6.83 5.72
N ILE A 10 7.52 6.28 4.56
CA ILE A 10 6.99 5.01 4.10
C ILE A 10 7.39 3.89 5.04
N GLU A 11 8.66 3.87 5.47
CA GLU A 11 9.14 2.85 6.39
C GLU A 11 8.42 2.91 7.72
N LYS A 12 8.19 4.11 8.25
CA LYS A 12 7.44 4.27 9.50
C LYS A 12 6.02 3.76 9.36
N THR A 13 5.38 4.06 8.23
CA THR A 13 4.02 3.62 7.97
C THR A 13 3.94 2.10 7.89
N GLU A 14 4.93 1.46 7.28
CA GLU A 14 4.96 0.00 7.14
C GLU A 14 5.28 -0.71 8.45
N LEU A 15 6.10 -0.11 9.30
CA LEU A 15 6.54 -0.73 10.53
C LEU A 15 5.55 -0.60 11.68
N GLN A 16 4.68 0.39 11.62
CA GLN A 16 3.71 0.64 12.67
C GLN A 16 2.34 0.08 12.30
N ASP A 17 1.76 -0.69 13.22
CA ASP A 17 0.40 -1.17 13.02
C ASP A 17 -0.57 0.00 13.17
N PRO A 18 -1.56 0.09 12.29
CA PRO A 18 -2.57 1.15 12.41
C PRO A 18 -3.37 0.99 13.71
N GLU A 19 -3.64 2.10 14.36
CA GLU A 19 -4.40 2.10 15.60
C GLU A 19 -5.77 2.74 15.47
N THR A 20 -6.01 3.45 14.36
CA THR A 20 -7.28 4.13 14.11
C THR A 20 -7.78 3.81 12.70
N LEU A 21 -9.06 4.05 12.49
CA LEU A 21 -9.66 3.87 11.16
C LEU A 21 -8.99 4.79 10.13
N THR A 22 -8.66 6.01 10.55
CA THR A 22 -7.99 6.96 9.68
C THR A 22 -6.62 6.46 9.25
N GLU A 23 -5.89 5.82 10.18
CA GLU A 23 -4.57 5.27 9.86
C GLU A 23 -4.66 4.10 8.90
N TYR A 24 -5.66 3.23 9.05
CA TYR A 24 -5.90 2.15 8.08
C TYR A 24 -6.22 2.71 6.72
N TYR A 25 -7.09 3.71 6.68
CA TYR A 25 -7.43 4.35 5.42
C TYR A 25 -6.22 4.98 4.75
N SER A 26 -5.40 5.68 5.52
CA SER A 26 -4.18 6.29 4.99
C SER A 26 -3.22 5.25 4.44
N ARG A 27 -3.09 4.11 5.11
CA ARG A 27 -2.24 3.02 4.64
C ARG A 27 -2.73 2.49 3.30
N LEU A 28 -4.04 2.26 3.17
CA LEU A 28 -4.60 1.80 1.90
C LEU A 28 -4.36 2.80 0.78
N ARG A 29 -4.55 4.08 1.07
CA ARG A 29 -4.35 5.12 0.07
C ARG A 29 -2.90 5.14 -0.42
N ILE A 30 -1.94 5.06 0.51
CA ILE A 30 -0.52 5.04 0.16
C ILE A 30 -0.22 3.81 -0.72
N MET A 31 -0.77 2.66 -0.36
CA MET A 31 -0.57 1.44 -1.14
C MET A 31 -1.10 1.58 -2.55
N VAL A 32 -2.31 2.13 -2.70
CA VAL A 32 -2.91 2.33 -4.02
C VAL A 32 -2.08 3.31 -4.85
N GLU A 33 -1.69 4.42 -4.25
CA GLU A 33 -0.91 5.43 -4.96
C GLU A 33 0.45 4.89 -5.40
N SER A 34 1.06 4.05 -4.58
CA SER A 34 2.37 3.49 -4.91
C SER A 34 2.32 2.49 -6.06
N MET A 35 1.13 1.97 -6.39
CA MET A 35 0.98 1.01 -7.48
C MET A 35 0.82 1.67 -8.86
N GLU A 36 0.57 2.97 -8.90
CA GLU A 36 0.26 3.64 -10.16
C GLU A 36 1.32 3.43 -11.24
N SER A 37 2.58 3.61 -10.88
CA SER A 37 3.69 3.42 -11.82
C SER A 37 3.71 2.02 -12.42
N ASP A 38 3.51 1.01 -11.58
CA ASP A 38 3.52 -0.37 -12.04
C ASP A 38 2.29 -0.70 -12.89
N VAL A 39 1.15 -0.08 -12.61
CA VAL A 39 -0.03 -0.22 -13.45
C VAL A 39 0.26 0.27 -14.86
N LEU A 40 0.82 1.46 -14.98
CA LEU A 40 1.12 2.05 -16.29
C LEU A 40 2.18 1.25 -17.04
N LYS A 41 3.23 0.81 -16.35
CA LYS A 41 4.28 0.02 -16.98
C LYS A 41 3.78 -1.36 -17.39
N SER A 42 2.96 -1.98 -16.56
CA SER A 42 2.39 -3.29 -16.87
C SER A 42 1.48 -3.23 -18.09
N GLU A 43 0.70 -2.15 -18.20
CA GLU A 43 -0.17 -1.95 -19.34
C GLU A 43 0.63 -1.85 -20.64
N LYS A 44 1.84 -1.32 -20.58
CA LYS A 44 2.75 -1.23 -21.72
C LYS A 44 3.53 -2.50 -22.00
N GLY A 45 3.28 -3.55 -21.24
CA GLY A 45 3.92 -4.84 -21.45
C GLY A 45 5.11 -5.16 -20.57
N ASN A 46 5.39 -4.35 -19.56
CA ASN A 46 6.49 -4.60 -18.63
C ASN A 46 6.10 -5.72 -17.67
N LYS A 47 6.73 -6.90 -17.84
CA LYS A 47 6.39 -8.08 -17.05
C LYS A 47 6.79 -7.95 -15.58
N ALA A 48 7.93 -7.32 -15.32
CA ALA A 48 8.37 -7.12 -13.93
C ALA A 48 7.39 -6.22 -13.18
N ALA A 49 6.91 -5.17 -13.84
CA ALA A 49 5.92 -4.29 -13.23
C ALA A 49 4.62 -5.04 -12.93
N GLY A 50 4.21 -5.94 -13.83
CA GLY A 50 3.01 -6.75 -13.61
C GLY A 50 3.16 -7.66 -12.40
N THR A 51 4.36 -8.23 -12.21
CA THR A 51 4.62 -9.08 -11.06
C THR A 51 4.54 -8.29 -9.75
N ARG A 52 5.15 -7.10 -9.73
CA ARG A 52 5.08 -6.23 -8.55
C ARG A 52 3.64 -5.79 -8.27
N LEU A 53 2.91 -5.46 -9.32
CA LEU A 53 1.52 -5.03 -9.19
C LEU A 53 0.67 -6.13 -8.53
N ARG A 54 0.81 -7.36 -9.01
CA ARG A 54 0.03 -8.47 -8.45
C ARG A 54 0.38 -8.73 -6.99
N LYS A 55 1.66 -8.62 -6.64
CA LYS A 55 2.09 -8.78 -5.25
C LYS A 55 1.45 -7.72 -4.36
N ASN A 56 1.47 -6.47 -4.82
CA ASN A 56 0.89 -5.36 -4.07
C ASN A 56 -0.64 -5.47 -3.97
N LEU A 57 -1.30 -5.99 -4.99
CA LEU A 57 -2.74 -6.20 -4.94
C LEU A 57 -3.11 -7.26 -3.91
N ARG A 58 -2.30 -8.32 -3.79
CA ARG A 58 -2.53 -9.34 -2.77
C ARG A 58 -2.35 -8.75 -1.37
N LEU A 59 -1.35 -7.90 -1.21
CA LEU A 59 -1.12 -7.22 0.06
C LEU A 59 -2.27 -6.26 0.39
N LEU A 60 -2.76 -5.55 -0.62
CA LEU A 60 -3.91 -4.66 -0.46
C LEU A 60 -5.15 -5.43 -0.01
N LYS A 61 -5.36 -6.61 -0.59
CA LYS A 61 -6.47 -7.47 -0.21
C LYS A 61 -6.39 -7.85 1.27
N LYS A 62 -5.19 -8.25 1.72
CA LYS A 62 -4.98 -8.61 3.11
C LYS A 62 -5.21 -7.41 4.04
N THR A 63 -4.66 -6.26 3.69
CA THR A 63 -4.79 -5.05 4.50
C THR A 63 -6.25 -4.61 4.55
N SER A 64 -7.00 -4.75 3.45
CA SER A 64 -8.42 -4.43 3.43
C SER A 64 -9.21 -5.33 4.36
N ALA A 65 -8.89 -6.63 4.38
CA ALA A 65 -9.54 -7.57 5.27
C ALA A 65 -9.25 -7.23 6.73
N ASP A 66 -8.01 -6.85 7.02
CA ASP A 66 -7.64 -6.45 8.38
C ASP A 66 -8.38 -5.18 8.80
N PHE A 67 -8.55 -4.24 7.86
CA PHE A 67 -9.28 -3.01 8.12
C PHE A 67 -10.75 -3.31 8.46
N VAL A 68 -11.37 -4.22 7.71
CA VAL A 68 -12.75 -4.63 7.99
C VAL A 68 -12.86 -5.19 9.41
N ARG A 69 -11.97 -6.11 9.78
CA ARG A 69 -11.98 -6.70 11.12
C ARG A 69 -11.75 -5.65 12.19
N PHE A 70 -10.83 -4.74 11.95
CA PHE A 70 -10.54 -3.67 12.90
C PHE A 70 -11.77 -2.79 13.12
N SER A 71 -12.48 -2.45 12.05
CA SER A 71 -13.66 -1.59 12.13
C SER A 71 -14.82 -2.27 12.87
N LEU A 72 -14.90 -3.59 12.78
CA LEU A 72 -15.96 -4.36 13.44
C LEU A 72 -15.64 -4.67 14.90
N GLY A 73 -14.37 -4.80 15.21
CA GLY A 73 -13.92 -5.18 16.55
C GLY A 73 -13.95 -4.05 17.55
N LYS A 74 -14.30 -2.88 17.12
CA LYS A 74 -14.36 -1.72 18.00
C LYS A 74 -15.79 -1.23 18.12
#